data_d6e54b0ab66a57ceaf21bab725b7c699
#
_entry.id   d6e54b0ab66a57ceaf21bab725b7c699
#
_cell.length_a   1.000
_cell.length_b   1.000
_cell.length_c   1.000
_cell.angle_alpha   90.00
_cell.angle_beta   90.00
_cell.angle_gamma   90.00
#
_symmetry.space_group_name_H-M   'P 1'
#
loop_
_entity.id
_entity.type
_entity.pdbx_description
1 polymer ?
#
loop_
_entity_poly.entity_id
_entity_poly.type
_entity_poly.pdbx_seq_one_letter_code
_entity_poly.pdbx_strand_id
1 'polypeptide(L)'
;MTQDVGFVGLGNIGRPMAVNVLKRFGRLAAFDIDTARVRTLAEAGAVATGSLAELALKTRVILLSLPTSAEVERVLHGDGGVAGSAAPGTLVIDLTSGSPPRSQDIAKRLADRGIRYIDAGVSGGVAGAEAATLGIMIGGSNADVADAMPYLQAIGKTIVHMGPVGAGHMTKSLNNLLLAANMVVASEALALAAKAGLAPEKVVAAINGSSGRSYITEYRFPNFVLKGDFSSRGGMAMSLLVKDVAIACDTAKSSGVTMFVGNLVHQMLMRISDELGSTAPNQSVARAIEGWAGVQIRSSKDA
;
A
#
# COMPACT_ATOMS: atom_id res chain seq x y z
N MET A 1 -0.31 -10.44 -32.14
CA MET A 1 -1.25 -10.46 -31.03
C MET A 1 -0.74 -9.47 -30.00
N THR A 2 -1.54 -8.46 -29.70
CA THR A 2 -1.22 -7.42 -28.72
C THR A 2 -1.00 -8.05 -27.35
N GLN A 3 -0.01 -7.55 -26.65
CA GLN A 3 0.12 -7.83 -25.22
C GLN A 3 -0.94 -7.03 -24.51
N ASP A 4 -1.90 -7.68 -23.91
CA ASP A 4 -3.04 -6.95 -23.36
C ASP A 4 -2.73 -6.25 -22.04
N VAL A 5 -1.62 -6.59 -21.36
CA VAL A 5 -1.30 -6.11 -20.01
C VAL A 5 0.06 -5.43 -19.92
N GLY A 6 0.07 -4.22 -19.34
CA GLY A 6 1.26 -3.47 -18.94
C GLY A 6 1.36 -3.34 -17.43
N PHE A 7 2.57 -3.29 -16.90
CA PHE A 7 2.83 -3.02 -15.49
C PHE A 7 3.92 -1.95 -15.34
N VAL A 8 3.62 -0.91 -14.58
CA VAL A 8 4.53 0.22 -14.32
C VAL A 8 4.81 0.31 -12.83
N GLY A 9 6.10 0.32 -12.49
CA GLY A 9 6.56 0.38 -11.10
C GLY A 9 6.81 -1.02 -10.52
N LEU A 10 8.09 -1.41 -10.51
CA LEU A 10 8.57 -2.74 -10.09
C LEU A 10 9.31 -2.69 -8.75
N GLY A 11 8.83 -1.84 -7.84
CA GLY A 11 9.32 -1.77 -6.46
C GLY A 11 8.99 -3.02 -5.64
N ASN A 12 9.18 -2.94 -4.32
CA ASN A 12 9.04 -4.07 -3.39
C ASN A 12 7.67 -4.77 -3.47
N ILE A 13 6.60 -4.02 -3.72
CA ILE A 13 5.23 -4.55 -3.86
C ILE A 13 4.88 -4.77 -5.33
N GLY A 14 5.31 -3.88 -6.23
CA GLY A 14 4.99 -3.94 -7.66
C GLY A 14 5.56 -5.17 -8.35
N ARG A 15 6.83 -5.50 -8.10
CA ARG A 15 7.49 -6.66 -8.71
C ARG A 15 6.78 -7.99 -8.43
N PRO A 16 6.49 -8.38 -7.17
CA PRO A 16 5.75 -9.63 -6.92
C PRO A 16 4.34 -9.63 -7.53
N MET A 17 3.63 -8.50 -7.54
CA MET A 17 2.36 -8.39 -8.24
C MET A 17 2.53 -8.60 -9.75
N ALA A 18 3.52 -7.95 -10.38
CA ALA A 18 3.81 -8.11 -11.81
C ALA A 18 4.17 -9.56 -12.17
N VAL A 19 4.92 -10.26 -11.31
CA VAL A 19 5.22 -11.70 -11.48
C VAL A 19 3.95 -12.54 -11.46
N ASN A 20 3.03 -12.27 -10.55
CA ASN A 20 1.76 -13.01 -10.48
C ASN A 20 0.85 -12.73 -11.69
N VAL A 21 0.80 -11.48 -12.16
CA VAL A 21 0.10 -11.11 -13.41
C VAL A 21 0.73 -11.84 -14.59
N LEU A 22 2.07 -11.83 -14.71
CA LEU A 22 2.79 -12.55 -15.77
C LEU A 22 2.49 -14.06 -15.75
N LYS A 23 2.51 -14.69 -14.57
CA LYS A 23 2.16 -16.13 -14.42
C LYS A 23 0.73 -16.42 -14.87
N ARG A 24 -0.21 -15.53 -14.57
CA ARG A 24 -1.64 -15.72 -14.86
C ARG A 24 -1.96 -15.56 -16.33
N PHE A 25 -1.34 -14.59 -17.03
CA PHE A 25 -1.67 -14.22 -18.40
C PHE A 25 -0.61 -14.66 -19.42
N GLY A 26 0.55 -15.10 -18.99
CA GLY A 26 1.65 -15.58 -19.83
C GLY A 26 2.39 -14.47 -20.61
N ARG A 27 1.91 -13.24 -20.59
CA ARG A 27 2.50 -12.09 -21.31
C ARG A 27 2.27 -10.81 -20.52
N LEU A 28 3.33 -10.01 -20.35
CA LEU A 28 3.30 -8.75 -19.63
C LEU A 28 4.35 -7.80 -20.21
N ALA A 29 3.95 -6.58 -20.59
CA ALA A 29 4.89 -5.49 -20.86
C ALA A 29 5.23 -4.78 -19.54
N ALA A 30 6.49 -4.46 -19.32
CA ALA A 30 6.93 -3.90 -18.04
C ALA A 30 7.80 -2.66 -18.22
N PHE A 31 7.59 -1.68 -17.34
CA PHE A 31 8.39 -0.47 -17.26
C PHE A 31 8.67 -0.08 -15.81
N ASP A 32 9.90 0.32 -15.54
CA ASP A 32 10.33 1.01 -14.32
C ASP A 32 11.45 1.99 -14.69
N ILE A 33 11.61 3.07 -13.94
CA ILE A 33 12.74 4.00 -14.11
C ILE A 33 14.09 3.31 -13.79
N ASP A 34 14.07 2.30 -12.93
CA ASP A 34 15.20 1.41 -12.63
C ASP A 34 15.20 0.24 -13.64
N THR A 35 16.05 0.36 -14.64
CA THR A 35 16.18 -0.64 -15.71
C THR A 35 16.66 -2.02 -15.21
N ALA A 36 17.32 -2.09 -14.05
CA ALA A 36 17.73 -3.35 -13.45
C ALA A 36 16.50 -4.17 -12.99
N ARG A 37 15.48 -3.49 -12.44
CA ARG A 37 14.21 -4.15 -12.06
C ARG A 37 13.46 -4.68 -13.26
N VAL A 38 13.44 -3.90 -14.37
CA VAL A 38 12.82 -4.34 -15.63
C VAL A 38 13.54 -5.57 -16.17
N ARG A 39 14.86 -5.58 -16.15
CA ARG A 39 15.71 -6.72 -16.59
C ARG A 39 15.40 -8.00 -15.82
N THR A 40 15.34 -7.90 -14.48
CA THR A 40 15.01 -9.05 -13.61
C THR A 40 13.62 -9.63 -13.95
N LEU A 41 12.63 -8.80 -14.26
CA LEU A 41 11.32 -9.28 -14.65
C LEU A 41 11.29 -9.84 -16.07
N ALA A 42 12.11 -9.29 -16.98
CA ALA A 42 12.27 -9.80 -18.35
C ALA A 42 12.91 -11.20 -18.36
N GLU A 43 13.85 -11.49 -17.46
CA GLU A 43 14.41 -12.83 -17.25
C GLU A 43 13.34 -13.85 -16.83
N ALA A 44 12.28 -13.39 -16.19
CA ALA A 44 11.10 -14.20 -15.85
C ALA A 44 10.07 -14.32 -17.00
N GLY A 45 10.33 -13.72 -18.16
CA GLY A 45 9.50 -13.82 -19.36
C GLY A 45 8.63 -12.57 -19.69
N ALA A 46 8.75 -11.47 -18.95
CA ALA A 46 8.11 -10.22 -19.31
C ALA A 46 8.82 -9.53 -20.50
N VAL A 47 8.09 -8.67 -21.21
CA VAL A 47 8.66 -7.82 -22.26
C VAL A 47 9.06 -6.49 -21.67
N ALA A 48 10.38 -6.21 -21.67
CA ALA A 48 10.91 -4.92 -21.31
C ALA A 48 10.48 -3.86 -22.32
N THR A 49 10.02 -2.69 -21.84
CA THR A 49 9.76 -1.51 -22.70
C THR A 49 10.73 -0.39 -22.32
N GLY A 50 11.19 0.32 -23.34
CA GLY A 50 12.14 1.43 -23.18
C GLY A 50 11.48 2.74 -22.76
N SER A 51 10.14 2.85 -22.85
CA SER A 51 9.39 4.04 -22.48
C SER A 51 7.94 3.72 -22.09
N LEU A 52 7.29 4.67 -21.40
CA LEU A 52 5.86 4.60 -21.10
C LEU A 52 5.01 4.63 -22.37
N ALA A 53 5.42 5.42 -23.36
CA ALA A 53 4.75 5.49 -24.67
C ALA A 53 4.78 4.12 -25.40
N GLU A 54 5.93 3.45 -25.39
CA GLU A 54 6.06 2.10 -25.97
C GLU A 54 5.15 1.09 -25.25
N LEU A 55 5.12 1.13 -23.89
CA LEU A 55 4.24 0.27 -23.10
C LEU A 55 2.77 0.53 -23.46
N ALA A 56 2.36 1.80 -23.49
CA ALA A 56 0.98 2.20 -23.77
C ALA A 56 0.50 1.78 -25.16
N LEU A 57 1.36 1.87 -26.17
CA LEU A 57 1.05 1.40 -27.55
C LEU A 57 0.81 -0.11 -27.64
N LYS A 58 1.45 -0.88 -26.76
CA LYS A 58 1.41 -2.35 -26.77
C LYS A 58 0.32 -2.95 -25.88
N THR A 59 -0.35 -2.16 -25.04
CA THR A 59 -1.22 -2.70 -23.98
C THR A 59 -2.61 -2.07 -23.97
N ARG A 60 -3.58 -2.79 -23.42
CA ARG A 60 -4.97 -2.34 -23.25
C ARG A 60 -5.38 -2.22 -21.77
N VAL A 61 -4.64 -2.86 -20.89
CA VAL A 61 -4.78 -2.74 -19.44
C VAL A 61 -3.42 -2.41 -18.86
N ILE A 62 -3.33 -1.38 -18.04
CA ILE A 62 -2.08 -0.90 -17.45
C ILE A 62 -2.24 -0.83 -15.93
N LEU A 63 -1.47 -1.64 -15.21
CA LEU A 63 -1.40 -1.60 -13.76
C LEU A 63 -0.26 -0.69 -13.31
N LEU A 64 -0.53 0.18 -12.34
CA LEU A 64 0.45 1.09 -11.75
C LEU A 64 0.70 0.71 -10.29
N SER A 65 1.97 0.67 -9.87
CA SER A 65 2.36 0.49 -8.46
C SER A 65 3.49 1.45 -8.13
N LEU A 66 3.13 2.66 -7.75
CA LEU A 66 4.03 3.81 -7.63
C LEU A 66 4.04 4.35 -6.19
N PRO A 67 5.04 5.20 -5.82
CA PRO A 67 5.14 5.72 -4.45
C PRO A 67 3.99 6.65 -4.04
N THR A 68 3.60 7.58 -4.92
CA THR A 68 2.59 8.61 -4.62
C THR A 68 1.74 8.96 -5.85
N SER A 69 0.62 9.68 -5.63
CA SER A 69 -0.19 10.22 -6.72
C SER A 69 0.58 11.18 -7.65
N ALA A 70 1.64 11.82 -7.17
CA ALA A 70 2.46 12.69 -8.01
C ALA A 70 3.24 11.91 -9.08
N GLU A 71 3.75 10.73 -8.72
CA GLU A 71 4.35 9.81 -9.69
C GLU A 71 3.30 9.25 -10.65
N VAL A 72 2.09 8.94 -10.15
CA VAL A 72 0.98 8.49 -11.01
C VAL A 72 0.64 9.55 -12.06
N GLU A 73 0.48 10.82 -11.64
CA GLU A 73 0.25 11.94 -12.55
C GLU A 73 1.37 12.09 -13.60
N ARG A 74 2.60 11.96 -13.16
CA ARG A 74 3.78 12.08 -14.05
C ARG A 74 3.84 10.94 -15.06
N VAL A 75 3.56 9.70 -14.64
CA VAL A 75 3.49 8.53 -15.51
C VAL A 75 2.35 8.62 -16.51
N LEU A 76 1.20 9.14 -16.10
CA LEU A 76 0.02 9.23 -16.97
C LEU A 76 0.06 10.45 -17.87
N HIS A 77 0.35 11.63 -17.33
CA HIS A 77 0.17 12.93 -17.99
C HIS A 77 1.47 13.70 -18.28
N GLY A 78 2.63 13.20 -17.83
CA GLY A 78 3.93 13.83 -18.13
C GLY A 78 4.32 13.66 -19.58
N ASP A 79 5.42 14.29 -19.99
CA ASP A 79 5.99 14.19 -21.34
C ASP A 79 6.33 12.72 -21.65
N GLY A 80 5.82 12.21 -22.77
CA GLY A 80 5.92 10.78 -23.14
C GLY A 80 5.14 9.82 -22.23
N GLY A 81 4.24 10.37 -21.41
CA GLY A 81 3.39 9.56 -20.52
C GLY A 81 2.34 8.70 -21.23
N VAL A 82 1.71 7.84 -20.46
CA VAL A 82 0.75 6.84 -20.95
C VAL A 82 -0.40 7.48 -21.74
N ALA A 83 -0.98 8.58 -21.24
CA ALA A 83 -2.16 9.19 -21.85
C ALA A 83 -1.91 9.75 -23.26
N GLY A 84 -0.65 10.04 -23.61
CA GLY A 84 -0.28 10.51 -24.96
C GLY A 84 -0.29 9.42 -26.02
N SER A 85 -0.16 8.16 -25.63
CA SER A 85 0.06 7.01 -26.56
C SER A 85 -0.94 5.87 -26.36
N ALA A 86 -1.66 5.83 -25.25
CA ALA A 86 -2.67 4.81 -25.01
C ALA A 86 -3.87 4.97 -25.96
N ALA A 87 -4.36 3.87 -26.47
CA ALA A 87 -5.55 3.88 -27.32
C ALA A 87 -6.83 4.12 -26.49
N PRO A 88 -7.85 4.77 -27.06
CA PRO A 88 -9.16 4.84 -26.42
C PRO A 88 -9.67 3.46 -26.00
N GLY A 89 -10.32 3.38 -24.85
CA GLY A 89 -10.75 2.14 -24.23
C GLY A 89 -9.70 1.45 -23.35
N THR A 90 -8.42 1.90 -23.34
CA THR A 90 -7.41 1.40 -22.41
C THR A 90 -7.87 1.61 -20.95
N LEU A 91 -7.71 0.57 -20.11
CA LEU A 91 -8.03 0.61 -18.69
C LEU A 91 -6.75 0.78 -17.86
N VAL A 92 -6.69 1.82 -17.06
CA VAL A 92 -5.65 2.04 -16.06
C VAL A 92 -6.15 1.57 -14.69
N ILE A 93 -5.38 0.71 -14.04
CA ILE A 93 -5.62 0.18 -12.69
C ILE A 93 -4.53 0.73 -11.77
N ASP A 94 -4.86 1.69 -10.93
CA ASP A 94 -3.91 2.32 -10.03
C ASP A 94 -3.87 1.63 -8.66
N LEU A 95 -2.86 0.80 -8.45
CA LEU A 95 -2.60 0.06 -7.20
C LEU A 95 -1.82 0.88 -6.16
N THR A 96 -1.55 2.13 -6.43
CA THR A 96 -0.81 3.05 -5.56
C THR A 96 -1.64 3.37 -4.31
N SER A 97 -1.00 3.70 -3.18
CA SER A 97 -1.70 4.38 -2.09
C SER A 97 -1.79 5.88 -2.41
N GLY A 98 -2.88 6.24 -3.08
CA GLY A 98 -3.09 7.56 -3.66
C GLY A 98 -4.06 8.45 -2.88
N SER A 99 -4.11 9.73 -3.25
CA SER A 99 -5.05 10.71 -2.74
C SER A 99 -6.39 10.64 -3.50
N PRO A 100 -7.54 10.46 -2.82
CA PRO A 100 -8.84 10.37 -3.49
C PRO A 100 -9.17 11.53 -4.42
N PRO A 101 -8.98 12.82 -4.04
CA PRO A 101 -9.23 13.95 -4.94
C PRO A 101 -8.33 13.93 -6.19
N ARG A 102 -7.05 13.53 -6.04
CA ARG A 102 -6.15 13.41 -7.19
C ARG A 102 -6.56 12.28 -8.11
N SER A 103 -7.01 11.15 -7.58
CA SER A 103 -7.54 10.04 -8.39
C SER A 103 -8.74 10.47 -9.23
N GLN A 104 -9.64 11.28 -8.65
CA GLN A 104 -10.80 11.83 -9.37
C GLN A 104 -10.38 12.79 -10.49
N ASP A 105 -9.39 13.66 -10.25
CA ASP A 105 -8.85 14.55 -11.29
C ASP A 105 -8.15 13.77 -12.40
N ILE A 106 -7.31 12.80 -12.04
CA ILE A 106 -6.64 11.90 -13.00
C ILE A 106 -7.67 11.20 -13.89
N ALA A 107 -8.71 10.61 -13.27
CA ALA A 107 -9.76 9.90 -14.01
C ALA A 107 -10.49 10.82 -15.00
N LYS A 108 -10.83 12.05 -14.59
CA LYS A 108 -11.47 13.04 -15.45
C LYS A 108 -10.59 13.38 -16.67
N ARG A 109 -9.32 13.68 -16.46
CA ARG A 109 -8.37 14.03 -17.52
C ARG A 109 -8.09 12.84 -18.48
N LEU A 110 -8.11 11.61 -17.98
CA LEU A 110 -7.99 10.41 -18.80
C LEU A 110 -9.26 10.17 -19.64
N ALA A 111 -10.44 10.42 -19.07
CA ALA A 111 -11.71 10.28 -19.77
C ALA A 111 -11.82 11.20 -20.99
N ASP A 112 -11.24 12.41 -20.97
CA ASP A 112 -11.17 13.33 -22.10
C ASP A 112 -10.42 12.72 -23.31
N ARG A 113 -9.64 11.65 -23.06
CA ARG A 113 -8.91 10.86 -24.08
C ARG A 113 -9.51 9.48 -24.33
N GLY A 114 -10.68 9.20 -23.75
CA GLY A 114 -11.33 7.89 -23.84
C GLY A 114 -10.61 6.79 -23.06
N ILE A 115 -9.72 7.13 -22.12
CA ILE A 115 -9.00 6.18 -21.28
C ILE A 115 -9.76 6.01 -19.96
N ARG A 116 -9.97 4.77 -19.57
CA ARG A 116 -10.69 4.40 -18.33
C ARG A 116 -9.72 4.29 -17.15
N TYR A 117 -10.18 4.61 -15.96
CA TYR A 117 -9.36 4.59 -14.75
C TYR A 117 -10.15 4.06 -13.56
N ILE A 118 -9.49 3.21 -12.78
CA ILE A 118 -9.93 2.78 -11.46
C ILE A 118 -8.78 2.94 -10.46
N ASP A 119 -9.08 3.27 -9.23
CA ASP A 119 -8.17 3.20 -8.11
C ASP A 119 -8.39 1.91 -7.33
N ALA A 120 -7.30 1.23 -6.98
CA ALA A 120 -7.34 -0.11 -6.40
C ALA A 120 -6.26 -0.26 -5.30
N GLY A 121 -6.47 0.39 -4.17
CA GLY A 121 -5.53 0.38 -3.04
C GLY A 121 -5.33 -1.03 -2.48
N VAL A 122 -4.05 -1.45 -2.36
CA VAL A 122 -3.68 -2.81 -1.92
C VAL A 122 -3.24 -2.86 -0.46
N SER A 123 -3.51 -3.97 0.21
CA SER A 123 -3.12 -4.24 1.60
C SER A 123 -2.69 -5.70 1.77
N GLY A 124 -1.62 -5.95 2.56
CA GLY A 124 -1.06 -7.30 2.79
C GLY A 124 0.47 -7.33 2.74
N GLY A 125 1.11 -6.21 2.35
CA GLY A 125 2.56 -6.08 2.27
C GLY A 125 3.21 -6.98 1.21
N VAL A 126 4.52 -7.13 1.29
CA VAL A 126 5.31 -7.94 0.33
C VAL A 126 4.87 -9.40 0.35
N ALA A 127 4.68 -9.99 1.53
CA ALA A 127 4.25 -11.38 1.67
C ALA A 127 2.89 -11.65 1.01
N GLY A 128 1.91 -10.73 1.19
CA GLY A 128 0.62 -10.83 0.53
C GLY A 128 0.71 -10.67 -1.00
N ALA A 129 1.60 -9.81 -1.48
CA ALA A 129 1.85 -9.63 -2.91
C ALA A 129 2.51 -10.87 -3.54
N GLU A 130 3.49 -11.49 -2.86
CA GLU A 130 4.14 -12.73 -3.30
C GLU A 130 3.15 -13.90 -3.34
N ALA A 131 2.31 -14.03 -2.32
CA ALA A 131 1.33 -15.09 -2.20
C ALA A 131 0.04 -14.87 -3.02
N ALA A 132 -0.10 -13.72 -3.71
CA ALA A 132 -1.34 -13.31 -4.40
C ALA A 132 -2.57 -13.28 -3.46
N THR A 133 -2.39 -12.85 -2.22
CA THR A 133 -3.44 -12.82 -1.19
C THR A 133 -3.77 -11.41 -0.70
N LEU A 134 -3.41 -10.37 -1.49
CA LEU A 134 -3.68 -8.99 -1.12
C LEU A 134 -5.18 -8.74 -0.90
N GLY A 135 -5.50 -7.89 0.09
CA GLY A 135 -6.76 -7.21 0.16
C GLY A 135 -6.75 -6.02 -0.80
N ILE A 136 -7.78 -5.87 -1.62
CA ILE A 136 -7.87 -4.82 -2.65
C ILE A 136 -9.19 -4.04 -2.47
N MET A 137 -9.09 -2.73 -2.34
CA MET A 137 -10.21 -1.80 -2.21
C MET A 137 -10.31 -0.99 -3.50
N ILE A 138 -11.42 -1.13 -4.24
CA ILE A 138 -11.53 -0.58 -5.59
C ILE A 138 -12.52 0.58 -5.62
N GLY A 139 -12.15 1.67 -6.30
CA GLY A 139 -13.03 2.75 -6.72
C GLY A 139 -13.10 2.83 -8.24
N GLY A 140 -14.32 2.87 -8.79
CA GLY A 140 -14.55 2.94 -10.22
C GLY A 140 -15.99 2.64 -10.62
N SER A 141 -16.31 2.69 -11.90
CA SER A 141 -17.61 2.24 -12.40
C SER A 141 -17.75 0.72 -12.30
N ASN A 142 -18.99 0.21 -12.17
CA ASN A 142 -19.24 -1.23 -12.15
C ASN A 142 -18.65 -1.96 -13.37
N ALA A 143 -18.73 -1.34 -14.55
CA ALA A 143 -18.21 -1.91 -15.79
C ALA A 143 -16.67 -2.00 -15.76
N ASP A 144 -15.99 -0.91 -15.37
CA ASP A 144 -14.52 -0.89 -15.31
C ASP A 144 -13.99 -1.85 -14.24
N VAL A 145 -14.68 -1.96 -13.09
CA VAL A 145 -14.35 -2.92 -12.05
C VAL A 145 -14.52 -4.36 -12.54
N ALA A 146 -15.58 -4.66 -13.27
CA ALA A 146 -15.79 -5.99 -13.86
C ALA A 146 -14.66 -6.36 -14.85
N ASP A 147 -14.26 -5.42 -15.71
CA ASP A 147 -13.16 -5.60 -16.65
C ASP A 147 -11.79 -5.76 -15.95
N ALA A 148 -11.60 -5.08 -14.80
CA ALA A 148 -10.37 -5.18 -14.02
C ALA A 148 -10.26 -6.47 -13.20
N MET A 149 -11.39 -7.11 -12.88
CA MET A 149 -11.45 -8.22 -11.92
C MET A 149 -10.48 -9.37 -12.23
N PRO A 150 -10.30 -9.84 -13.50
CA PRO A 150 -9.35 -10.91 -13.78
C PRO A 150 -7.90 -10.58 -13.41
N TYR A 151 -7.50 -9.30 -13.55
CA TYR A 151 -6.16 -8.81 -13.24
C TYR A 151 -5.96 -8.67 -11.72
N LEU A 152 -6.98 -8.20 -11.02
CA LEU A 152 -6.96 -8.05 -9.57
C LEU A 152 -6.96 -9.42 -8.86
N GLN A 153 -7.69 -10.40 -9.39
CA GLN A 153 -7.67 -11.79 -8.90
C GLN A 153 -6.32 -12.49 -9.08
N ALA A 154 -5.46 -12.00 -9.98
CA ALA A 154 -4.10 -12.51 -10.13
C ALA A 154 -3.18 -12.11 -8.96
N ILE A 155 -3.53 -11.06 -8.20
CA ILE A 155 -2.68 -10.48 -7.15
C ILE A 155 -3.33 -10.44 -5.77
N GLY A 156 -4.65 -10.64 -5.67
CA GLY A 156 -5.40 -10.51 -4.42
C GLY A 156 -6.50 -11.54 -4.25
N LYS A 157 -6.90 -11.75 -2.99
CA LYS A 157 -7.93 -12.71 -2.60
C LYS A 157 -9.21 -12.04 -2.11
N THR A 158 -9.08 -10.99 -1.31
CA THR A 158 -10.20 -10.21 -0.79
C THR A 158 -10.33 -8.91 -1.59
N ILE A 159 -11.28 -8.87 -2.50
CA ILE A 159 -11.45 -7.76 -3.46
C ILE A 159 -12.81 -7.13 -3.22
N VAL A 160 -12.86 -5.84 -2.88
CA VAL A 160 -14.10 -5.15 -2.52
C VAL A 160 -14.26 -3.87 -3.34
N HIS A 161 -15.39 -3.77 -4.05
CA HIS A 161 -15.77 -2.54 -4.74
C HIS A 161 -16.38 -1.55 -3.73
N MET A 162 -15.75 -0.40 -3.56
CA MET A 162 -16.05 0.58 -2.53
C MET A 162 -16.97 1.72 -3.02
N GLY A 163 -17.15 1.86 -4.33
CA GLY A 163 -17.93 2.94 -4.94
C GLY A 163 -17.21 3.63 -6.10
N PRO A 164 -17.48 4.92 -6.37
CA PRO A 164 -16.88 5.65 -7.49
C PRO A 164 -15.36 5.82 -7.32
N VAL A 165 -14.71 6.35 -8.37
CA VAL A 165 -13.27 6.66 -8.35
C VAL A 165 -12.90 7.50 -7.13
N GLY A 166 -11.82 7.11 -6.47
CA GLY A 166 -11.32 7.66 -5.21
C GLY A 166 -11.77 6.87 -3.97
N ALA A 167 -12.84 6.05 -4.06
CA ALA A 167 -13.35 5.29 -2.92
C ALA A 167 -12.38 4.19 -2.46
N GLY A 168 -11.65 3.57 -3.37
CA GLY A 168 -10.61 2.58 -3.05
C GLY A 168 -9.44 3.20 -2.29
N HIS A 169 -8.88 4.28 -2.81
CA HIS A 169 -7.79 5.01 -2.14
C HIS A 169 -8.22 5.62 -0.80
N MET A 170 -9.47 6.12 -0.69
CA MET A 170 -10.04 6.55 0.58
C MET A 170 -10.03 5.40 1.59
N THR A 171 -10.61 4.27 1.24
CA THR A 171 -10.69 3.11 2.13
C THR A 171 -9.30 2.60 2.51
N LYS A 172 -8.35 2.62 1.58
CA LYS A 172 -6.96 2.27 1.87
C LYS A 172 -6.31 3.21 2.88
N SER A 173 -6.50 4.52 2.76
CA SER A 173 -5.94 5.48 3.73
C SER A 173 -6.58 5.35 5.12
N LEU A 174 -7.89 5.09 5.19
CA LEU A 174 -8.60 4.79 6.44
C LEU A 174 -8.08 3.50 7.10
N ASN A 175 -7.84 2.44 6.32
CA ASN A 175 -7.23 1.21 6.82
C ASN A 175 -5.85 1.49 7.45
N ASN A 176 -5.01 2.30 6.80
CA ASN A 176 -3.68 2.59 7.30
C ASN A 176 -3.69 3.58 8.49
N LEU A 177 -4.67 4.46 8.57
CA LEU A 177 -4.93 5.25 9.77
C LEU A 177 -5.23 4.34 10.98
N LEU A 178 -6.13 3.37 10.83
CA LEU A 178 -6.46 2.40 11.88
C LEU A 178 -5.25 1.53 12.26
N LEU A 179 -4.47 1.08 11.27
CA LEU A 179 -3.22 0.35 11.49
C LEU A 179 -2.25 1.17 12.37
N ALA A 180 -2.05 2.45 12.03
CA ALA A 180 -1.16 3.36 12.74
C ALA A 180 -1.65 3.65 14.17
N ALA A 181 -2.92 4.00 14.32
CA ALA A 181 -3.52 4.28 15.63
C ALA A 181 -3.43 3.07 16.57
N ASN A 182 -3.79 1.89 16.06
CA ASN A 182 -3.68 0.65 16.83
C ASN A 182 -2.21 0.34 17.19
N MET A 183 -1.25 0.64 16.32
CA MET A 183 0.17 0.41 16.61
C MET A 183 0.67 1.34 17.72
N VAL A 184 0.31 2.61 17.67
CA VAL A 184 0.66 3.57 18.72
C VAL A 184 0.07 3.14 20.07
N VAL A 185 -1.27 2.99 20.13
CA VAL A 185 -1.94 2.71 21.42
C VAL A 185 -1.58 1.34 21.99
N ALA A 186 -1.37 0.32 21.15
CA ALA A 186 -0.92 -1.00 21.61
C ALA A 186 0.52 -0.96 22.12
N SER A 187 1.39 -0.15 21.51
CA SER A 187 2.77 0.03 22.01
C SER A 187 2.79 0.75 23.35
N GLU A 188 1.97 1.78 23.56
CA GLU A 188 1.83 2.48 24.84
C GLU A 188 1.30 1.54 25.94
N ALA A 189 0.25 0.77 25.63
CA ALA A 189 -0.33 -0.20 26.57
C ALA A 189 0.69 -1.27 26.99
N LEU A 190 1.48 -1.80 26.06
CA LEU A 190 2.49 -2.81 26.37
C LEU A 190 3.73 -2.22 27.05
N ALA A 191 4.10 -0.97 26.76
CA ALA A 191 5.14 -0.27 27.49
C ALA A 191 4.74 -0.06 28.96
N LEU A 192 3.49 0.34 29.23
CA LEU A 192 2.94 0.41 30.57
C LEU A 192 2.95 -0.95 31.28
N ALA A 193 2.50 -2.00 30.60
CA ALA A 193 2.50 -3.36 31.13
C ALA A 193 3.91 -3.82 31.52
N ALA A 194 4.90 -3.63 30.63
CA ALA A 194 6.30 -3.94 30.91
C ALA A 194 6.85 -3.13 32.09
N LYS A 195 6.51 -1.83 32.19
CA LYS A 195 6.90 -0.98 33.30
C LYS A 195 6.32 -1.44 34.66
N ALA A 196 5.11 -2.00 34.62
CA ALA A 196 4.43 -2.60 35.75
C ALA A 196 4.93 -4.03 36.09
N GLY A 197 5.91 -4.56 35.37
CA GLY A 197 6.49 -5.89 35.60
C GLY A 197 5.66 -7.04 35.03
N LEU A 198 4.69 -6.77 34.14
CA LEU A 198 3.91 -7.80 33.46
C LEU A 198 4.68 -8.34 32.23
N ALA A 199 4.57 -9.64 32.00
CA ALA A 199 5.15 -10.28 30.82
C ALA A 199 4.38 -9.86 29.54
N PRO A 200 5.01 -9.13 28.58
CA PRO A 200 4.30 -8.58 27.43
C PRO A 200 3.57 -9.64 26.58
N GLU A 201 4.13 -10.84 26.44
CA GLU A 201 3.49 -11.94 25.70
C GLU A 201 2.21 -12.43 26.35
N LYS A 202 2.14 -12.44 27.69
CA LYS A 202 0.91 -12.82 28.44
C LYS A 202 -0.16 -11.74 28.30
N VAL A 203 0.25 -10.46 28.30
CA VAL A 203 -0.66 -9.33 28.12
C VAL A 203 -1.24 -9.35 26.70
N VAL A 204 -0.40 -9.59 25.68
CA VAL A 204 -0.87 -9.74 24.27
C VAL A 204 -1.85 -10.91 24.15
N ALA A 205 -1.56 -12.06 24.77
CA ALA A 205 -2.47 -13.21 24.75
C ALA A 205 -3.83 -12.90 25.40
N ALA A 206 -3.84 -12.21 26.54
CA ALA A 206 -5.06 -11.79 27.20
C ALA A 206 -5.87 -10.78 26.40
N ILE A 207 -5.20 -9.78 25.77
CA ILE A 207 -5.85 -8.81 24.88
C ILE A 207 -6.47 -9.50 23.68
N ASN A 208 -5.78 -10.45 23.06
CA ASN A 208 -6.28 -11.19 21.88
C ASN A 208 -7.46 -12.11 22.20
N GLY A 209 -7.57 -12.57 23.43
CA GLY A 209 -8.77 -13.27 23.94
C GLY A 209 -9.92 -12.35 24.34
N SER A 210 -9.78 -11.04 24.21
CA SER A 210 -10.69 -10.03 24.71
C SER A 210 -11.07 -8.99 23.63
N SER A 211 -11.83 -7.97 24.00
CA SER A 211 -12.34 -6.93 23.10
C SER A 211 -11.28 -5.96 22.53
N GLY A 212 -10.09 -5.92 23.13
CA GLY A 212 -8.99 -5.03 22.71
C GLY A 212 -8.15 -5.56 21.54
N ARG A 213 -8.49 -6.73 21.00
CA ARG A 213 -7.75 -7.35 19.90
C ARG A 213 -7.73 -6.49 18.62
N SER A 214 -6.62 -6.56 17.90
CA SER A 214 -6.44 -5.90 16.61
C SER A 214 -5.41 -6.66 15.77
N TYR A 215 -5.31 -6.36 14.47
CA TYR A 215 -4.24 -6.92 13.63
C TYR A 215 -2.83 -6.68 14.23
N ILE A 216 -2.67 -5.57 14.94
CA ILE A 216 -1.39 -5.25 15.59
C ILE A 216 -1.10 -6.24 16.72
N THR A 217 -2.06 -6.49 17.62
CA THR A 217 -1.89 -7.40 18.75
C THR A 217 -1.90 -8.87 18.34
N GLU A 218 -2.70 -9.24 17.30
CA GLU A 218 -2.80 -10.63 16.82
C GLU A 218 -1.63 -11.05 15.93
N TYR A 219 -1.09 -10.11 15.12
CA TYR A 219 -0.08 -10.47 14.13
C TYR A 219 1.26 -9.74 14.31
N ARG A 220 1.24 -8.39 14.42
CA ARG A 220 2.49 -7.59 14.43
C ARG A 220 3.31 -7.79 15.69
N PHE A 221 2.69 -7.74 16.85
CA PHE A 221 3.42 -7.92 18.11
C PHE A 221 4.00 -9.33 18.24
N PRO A 222 3.25 -10.44 18.10
CA PRO A 222 3.80 -11.78 18.25
C PRO A 222 4.87 -12.13 17.22
N ASN A 223 4.75 -11.62 15.99
CA ASN A 223 5.65 -12.04 14.93
C ASN A 223 6.91 -11.16 14.80
N PHE A 224 6.89 -9.92 15.30
CA PHE A 224 7.98 -8.96 15.13
C PHE A 224 8.39 -8.29 16.43
N VAL A 225 7.51 -7.49 17.08
CA VAL A 225 7.89 -6.65 18.21
C VAL A 225 8.35 -7.47 19.40
N LEU A 226 7.60 -8.50 19.80
CA LEU A 226 7.95 -9.37 20.95
C LEU A 226 9.25 -10.17 20.68
N LYS A 227 9.58 -10.41 19.41
CA LYS A 227 10.83 -11.07 19.00
C LYS A 227 12.00 -10.08 18.82
N GLY A 228 11.75 -8.78 18.92
CA GLY A 228 12.76 -7.75 18.62
C GLY A 228 13.11 -7.64 17.14
N ASP A 229 12.26 -8.16 16.23
CA ASP A 229 12.48 -8.05 14.79
C ASP A 229 11.92 -6.73 14.25
N PHE A 230 12.83 -5.80 13.98
CA PHE A 230 12.55 -4.52 13.34
C PHE A 230 13.15 -4.46 11.93
N SER A 231 13.29 -5.60 11.27
CA SER A 231 13.69 -5.67 9.87
C SER A 231 12.60 -5.17 8.92
N SER A 232 12.99 -4.81 7.71
CA SER A 232 12.06 -4.35 6.66
C SER A 232 11.07 -5.44 6.20
N ARG A 233 11.30 -6.70 6.56
CA ARG A 233 10.37 -7.81 6.28
C ARG A 233 9.04 -7.68 7.00
N GLY A 234 9.04 -7.02 8.16
CA GLY A 234 7.86 -6.88 9.00
C GLY A 234 6.87 -5.79 8.61
N GLY A 235 7.22 -4.85 7.75
CA GLY A 235 6.34 -3.72 7.49
C GLY A 235 6.77 -2.82 6.34
N MET A 236 5.93 -1.81 6.08
CA MET A 236 6.22 -0.73 5.14
C MET A 236 7.17 0.29 5.78
N ALA A 237 7.86 1.10 4.97
CA ALA A 237 8.66 2.21 5.45
C ALA A 237 7.80 3.23 6.21
N MET A 238 8.36 3.85 7.25
CA MET A 238 7.68 4.84 8.08
C MET A 238 7.12 6.01 7.25
N SER A 239 7.91 6.51 6.30
CA SER A 239 7.47 7.58 5.40
C SER A 239 6.20 7.26 4.61
N LEU A 240 5.99 6.00 4.23
CA LEU A 240 4.77 5.58 3.53
C LEU A 240 3.57 5.55 4.48
N LEU A 241 3.77 5.14 5.74
CA LEU A 241 2.69 5.17 6.74
C LEU A 241 2.33 6.61 7.10
N VAL A 242 3.32 7.48 7.32
CA VAL A 242 3.11 8.93 7.54
C VAL A 242 2.29 9.53 6.40
N LYS A 243 2.68 9.26 5.14
CA LYS A 243 1.96 9.73 3.95
C LYS A 243 0.50 9.22 3.92
N ASP A 244 0.27 7.95 4.19
CA ASP A 244 -1.07 7.37 4.11
C ASP A 244 -2.00 7.94 5.19
N VAL A 245 -1.48 8.18 6.40
CA VAL A 245 -2.24 8.83 7.48
C VAL A 245 -2.49 10.31 7.16
N ALA A 246 -1.51 11.01 6.57
CA ALA A 246 -1.70 12.39 6.09
C ALA A 246 -2.84 12.47 5.07
N ILE A 247 -2.91 11.55 4.10
CA ILE A 247 -4.00 11.50 3.10
C ILE A 247 -5.36 11.38 3.81
N ALA A 248 -5.48 10.53 4.83
CA ALA A 248 -6.72 10.39 5.59
C ALA A 248 -7.10 11.69 6.33
N CYS A 249 -6.14 12.33 6.99
CA CYS A 249 -6.35 13.59 7.71
C CYS A 249 -6.74 14.74 6.77
N ASP A 250 -6.04 14.88 5.64
CA ASP A 250 -6.31 15.92 4.64
C ASP A 250 -7.68 15.72 3.98
N THR A 251 -8.02 14.47 3.70
CA THR A 251 -9.34 14.13 3.14
C THR A 251 -10.45 14.43 4.15
N ALA A 252 -10.26 14.11 5.42
CA ALA A 252 -11.21 14.45 6.48
C ALA A 252 -11.40 15.97 6.59
N LYS A 253 -10.31 16.74 6.56
CA LYS A 253 -10.35 18.19 6.59
C LYS A 253 -11.14 18.76 5.42
N SER A 254 -10.90 18.28 4.20
CA SER A 254 -11.66 18.74 3.01
C SER A 254 -13.11 18.31 3.01
N SER A 255 -13.46 17.23 3.74
CA SER A 255 -14.83 16.73 3.91
C SER A 255 -15.54 17.30 5.14
N GLY A 256 -14.92 18.20 5.90
CA GLY A 256 -15.50 18.79 7.12
C GLY A 256 -15.59 17.83 8.31
N VAL A 257 -14.83 16.73 8.30
CA VAL A 257 -14.78 15.75 9.40
C VAL A 257 -13.62 16.06 10.33
N THR A 258 -13.91 16.28 11.61
CA THR A 258 -12.88 16.52 12.64
C THR A 258 -12.24 15.20 13.09
N MET A 259 -10.91 15.10 12.96
CA MET A 259 -10.16 13.90 13.35
C MET A 259 -9.13 14.26 14.44
N PHE A 260 -9.52 14.23 15.72
CA PHE A 260 -8.60 14.51 16.83
C PHE A 260 -7.52 13.44 16.95
N VAL A 261 -7.92 12.18 17.08
CA VAL A 261 -6.98 11.05 17.23
C VAL A 261 -6.14 10.86 15.97
N GLY A 262 -6.75 10.96 14.78
CA GLY A 262 -6.02 10.81 13.51
C GLY A 262 -4.89 11.83 13.35
N ASN A 263 -5.17 13.10 13.66
CA ASN A 263 -4.15 14.15 13.62
C ASN A 263 -3.06 13.96 14.69
N LEU A 264 -3.42 13.52 15.91
CA LEU A 264 -2.45 13.19 16.94
C LEU A 264 -1.51 12.07 16.48
N VAL A 265 -2.08 10.97 15.98
CA VAL A 265 -1.31 9.84 15.44
C VAL A 265 -0.39 10.29 14.30
N HIS A 266 -0.87 11.14 13.39
CA HIS A 266 -0.03 11.68 12.32
C HIS A 266 1.17 12.45 12.87
N GLN A 267 0.98 13.34 13.85
CA GLN A 267 2.08 14.09 14.48
C GLN A 267 3.07 13.16 15.18
N MET A 268 2.58 12.14 15.89
CA MET A 268 3.44 11.13 16.54
C MET A 268 4.27 10.37 15.51
N LEU A 269 3.68 9.93 14.41
CA LEU A 269 4.40 9.24 13.34
C LEU A 269 5.47 10.11 12.69
N MET A 270 5.18 11.40 12.46
CA MET A 270 6.18 12.35 11.95
C MET A 270 7.36 12.44 12.92
N ARG A 271 7.10 12.64 14.21
CA ARG A 271 8.15 12.69 15.24
C ARG A 271 8.98 11.41 15.29
N ILE A 272 8.31 10.23 15.22
CA ILE A 272 8.98 8.93 15.21
C ILE A 272 9.81 8.74 13.93
N SER A 273 9.31 9.20 12.79
CA SER A 273 10.03 9.17 11.52
C SER A 273 11.32 10.02 11.56
N ASP A 274 11.26 11.19 12.20
CA ASP A 274 12.43 12.05 12.38
C ASP A 274 13.47 11.41 13.31
N GLU A 275 13.01 10.71 14.36
CA GLU A 275 13.87 10.08 15.37
C GLU A 275 14.54 8.79 14.85
N LEU A 276 13.78 7.92 14.16
CA LEU A 276 14.26 6.59 13.75
C LEU A 276 14.62 6.49 12.26
N GLY A 277 14.34 7.52 11.48
CA GLY A 277 14.57 7.57 10.05
C GLY A 277 13.33 7.19 9.23
N SER A 278 13.17 7.86 8.09
CA SER A 278 12.02 7.72 7.17
C SER A 278 11.89 6.32 6.53
N THR A 279 13.00 5.58 6.45
CA THR A 279 13.05 4.21 5.91
C THR A 279 12.84 3.13 6.96
N ALA A 280 12.82 3.49 8.25
CA ALA A 280 12.55 2.54 9.34
C ALA A 280 11.21 1.82 9.09
N PRO A 281 11.11 0.52 9.37
CA PRO A 281 9.86 -0.21 9.20
C PRO A 281 8.84 0.28 10.24
N ASN A 282 7.56 0.31 9.86
CA ASN A 282 6.50 0.91 10.67
C ASN A 282 6.32 0.29 12.07
N GLN A 283 6.67 -1.00 12.28
CA GLN A 283 6.69 -1.58 13.62
C GLN A 283 7.71 -0.93 14.57
N SER A 284 8.64 -0.13 14.05
CA SER A 284 9.58 0.67 14.87
C SER A 284 8.89 1.75 15.70
N VAL A 285 7.59 2.02 15.50
CA VAL A 285 6.76 2.80 16.44
C VAL A 285 6.92 2.26 17.87
N ALA A 286 6.91 0.94 18.02
CA ALA A 286 7.10 0.32 19.33
C ALA A 286 8.50 0.66 19.93
N ARG A 287 9.56 0.73 19.11
CA ARG A 287 10.91 1.12 19.57
C ARG A 287 10.99 2.56 20.10
N ALA A 288 10.32 3.48 19.42
CA ALA A 288 10.28 4.86 19.89
C ALA A 288 9.60 4.95 21.27
N ILE A 289 8.45 4.28 21.41
CA ILE A 289 7.69 4.26 22.67
C ILE A 289 8.47 3.53 23.77
N GLU A 290 9.17 2.44 23.47
CA GLU A 290 10.11 1.78 24.39
C GLU A 290 11.17 2.75 24.90
N GLY A 291 11.78 3.53 24.01
CA GLY A 291 12.77 4.54 24.34
C GLY A 291 12.22 5.63 25.25
N TRP A 292 11.04 6.15 24.98
CA TRP A 292 10.38 7.18 25.79
C TRP A 292 9.96 6.67 27.17
N ALA A 293 9.53 5.41 27.26
CA ALA A 293 9.12 4.78 28.51
C ALA A 293 10.29 4.19 29.32
N GLY A 294 11.46 4.03 28.73
CA GLY A 294 12.63 3.38 29.37
C GLY A 294 12.38 1.90 29.67
N VAL A 295 11.73 1.18 28.75
CA VAL A 295 11.41 -0.27 28.87
C VAL A 295 11.65 -1.00 27.55
N GLN A 296 11.55 -2.32 27.57
CA GLN A 296 11.52 -3.14 26.37
C GLN A 296 10.25 -3.99 26.32
N ILE A 297 9.59 -4.01 25.16
CA ILE A 297 8.42 -4.85 24.86
C ILE A 297 8.92 -6.11 24.16
N ARG A 298 9.39 -7.10 24.93
CA ARG A 298 9.95 -8.37 24.43
C ARG A 298 9.36 -9.53 25.20
N SER A 299 9.25 -10.67 24.53
CA SER A 299 8.99 -11.92 25.24
C SER A 299 10.18 -12.25 26.15
N SER A 300 9.88 -12.76 27.35
CA SER A 300 10.90 -13.32 28.23
C SER A 300 11.58 -14.50 27.50
N LYS A 301 12.91 -14.66 27.69
CA LYS A 301 13.68 -15.75 27.05
C LYS A 301 13.27 -17.14 27.59
N ASP A 302 12.50 -17.19 28.65
CA ASP A 302 12.09 -18.40 29.39
C ASP A 302 10.59 -18.71 29.27
N ALA A 303 9.88 -18.17 28.22
CA ALA A 303 8.45 -18.41 27.98
C ALA A 303 8.21 -19.37 26.82
#